data_3c045aa24fd81c045a19d1095495994e
#
_entry.id   3c045aa24fd81c045a19d1095495994e
#
_cell.length_a   1.000
_cell.length_b   1.000
_cell.length_c   1.000
_cell.angle_alpha   90.00
_cell.angle_beta   90.00
_cell.angle_gamma   90.00
#
_symmetry.space_group_name_H-M   'P 1'
#
loop_
_entity.id
_entity.type
_entity.pdbx_description
1 polymer ?
#
loop_
_entity_poly.entity_id
_entity_poly.type
_entity_poly.pdbx_seq_one_letter_code
_entity_poly.pdbx_strand_id
1 'polypeptide(L)'
;MKKRSFAWAALVAAAALFFAFPASAADPVLIGISKIVAHPALDAIEKGIQEVVREEHPDARFDLQNANGEMSTASSIAQKFKAQDVTLAVGIATPTAQALVNVLKDRPVIYSAVTDPVGAGLVASTEKGERNVTGISDMTPVKAQIELLNRLKPIKTLGHVYTSSEANAVSLAAIAREVCREMGIEFVETTVSNSAEVKQAVQTIAGRVDGIYISNDNTVVSALAAVAGVAKKHKIPVMSADPSSARSTPVLAAWGHDYYKMGRATGRLVNRVLGGEKPETIPTIFMTDASDVDLLINLDVAAELGLVFPQDVIDKANTIIENGKLVKP
;
A
#
# COMPACT_ATOMS: atom_id res chain seq x y z
N MET A 1 -21.83 92.96 38.58
CA MET A 1 -22.83 91.86 38.47
C MET A 1 -22.26 90.83 37.50
N LYS A 2 -21.85 89.65 38.02
CA LYS A 2 -21.15 88.64 37.29
C LYS A 2 -22.10 87.56 36.83
N LYS A 3 -22.20 87.26 35.54
CA LYS A 3 -22.91 86.09 34.98
C LYS A 3 -21.89 84.99 34.78
N ARG A 4 -22.11 83.87 35.44
CA ARG A 4 -21.39 82.64 35.30
C ARG A 4 -22.01 81.78 34.20
N SER A 5 -21.25 81.48 33.16
CA SER A 5 -21.64 80.54 32.10
C SER A 5 -21.17 79.11 32.50
N PHE A 6 -22.10 78.18 32.61
CA PHE A 6 -21.81 76.76 32.79
C PHE A 6 -21.68 76.10 31.41
N ALA A 7 -20.48 75.56 31.12
CA ALA A 7 -20.30 74.76 29.94
C ALA A 7 -20.56 73.30 30.29
N TRP A 8 -21.48 72.69 29.60
CA TRP A 8 -21.73 71.24 29.67
C TRP A 8 -20.85 70.52 28.67
N ALA A 9 -19.90 69.70 29.16
CA ALA A 9 -19.14 68.75 28.36
C ALA A 9 -19.96 67.49 28.25
N ALA A 10 -20.47 67.20 27.06
CA ALA A 10 -21.05 65.88 26.73
C ALA A 10 -19.98 64.88 26.38
N LEU A 11 -19.81 63.88 27.24
CA LEU A 11 -18.93 62.73 27.01
C LEU A 11 -19.68 61.71 26.15
N VAL A 12 -19.33 61.62 24.85
CA VAL A 12 -19.82 60.56 23.96
C VAL A 12 -18.94 59.35 24.14
N ALA A 13 -19.39 58.37 24.92
CA ALA A 13 -18.77 57.04 25.00
C ALA A 13 -19.23 56.24 23.80
N ALA A 14 -18.35 56.10 22.77
CA ALA A 14 -18.55 55.17 21.67
C ALA A 14 -18.25 53.73 22.15
N ALA A 15 -19.32 52.99 22.47
CA ALA A 15 -19.25 51.56 22.73
C ALA A 15 -19.01 50.84 21.38
N ALA A 16 -17.75 50.51 21.09
CA ALA A 16 -17.38 49.59 19.99
C ALA A 16 -17.82 48.16 20.37
N LEU A 17 -19.01 47.76 19.96
CA LEU A 17 -19.47 46.38 19.98
C LEU A 17 -18.63 45.61 18.96
N PHE A 18 -17.58 44.93 19.43
CA PHE A 18 -16.94 43.87 18.70
C PHE A 18 -17.95 42.74 18.52
N PHE A 19 -18.63 42.68 17.38
CA PHE A 19 -19.29 41.47 16.94
C PHE A 19 -18.19 40.44 16.63
N ALA A 20 -17.86 39.63 17.64
CA ALA A 20 -17.14 38.38 17.39
C ALA A 20 -18.12 37.50 16.60
N PHE A 21 -18.01 37.51 15.28
CA PHE A 21 -18.61 36.45 14.48
C PHE A 21 -18.01 35.14 15.00
N PRO A 22 -18.84 34.17 15.43
CA PRO A 22 -18.32 32.84 15.71
C PRO A 22 -17.66 32.38 14.42
N ALA A 23 -16.37 32.16 14.45
CA ALA A 23 -15.71 31.41 13.38
C ALA A 23 -16.49 30.12 13.30
N SER A 24 -17.26 29.94 12.23
CA SER A 24 -17.90 28.65 11.93
C SER A 24 -16.78 27.67 11.86
N ALA A 25 -16.60 26.84 12.88
CA ALA A 25 -15.70 25.74 12.80
C ALA A 25 -16.16 24.92 11.59
N ALA A 26 -15.37 24.89 10.54
CA ALA A 26 -15.64 24.04 9.39
C ALA A 26 -15.86 22.62 9.93
N ASP A 27 -16.87 21.93 9.42
CA ASP A 27 -17.11 20.56 9.81
C ASP A 27 -15.79 19.76 9.65
N PRO A 28 -15.43 18.94 10.64
CA PRO A 28 -14.19 18.18 10.59
C PRO A 28 -14.16 17.30 9.33
N VAL A 29 -13.04 17.33 8.62
CA VAL A 29 -12.83 16.53 7.41
C VAL A 29 -13.09 15.07 7.72
N LEU A 30 -13.98 14.42 6.98
CA LEU A 30 -14.22 12.97 7.07
C LEU A 30 -13.54 12.26 5.92
N ILE A 31 -12.58 11.39 6.24
CA ILE A 31 -11.81 10.61 5.27
C ILE A 31 -12.21 9.14 5.38
N GLY A 32 -12.72 8.58 4.28
CA GLY A 32 -12.94 7.15 4.17
C GLY A 32 -11.65 6.43 3.75
N ILE A 33 -11.19 5.45 4.52
CA ILE A 33 -10.05 4.61 4.14
C ILE A 33 -10.53 3.17 4.04
N SER A 34 -10.36 2.56 2.86
CA SER A 34 -10.72 1.17 2.59
C SER A 34 -9.48 0.37 2.20
N LYS A 35 -9.22 -0.74 2.90
CA LYS A 35 -8.20 -1.73 2.48
C LYS A 35 -8.87 -3.05 2.10
N ILE A 36 -8.24 -3.79 1.16
CA ILE A 36 -8.84 -5.04 0.66
C ILE A 36 -8.80 -6.14 1.71
N VAL A 37 -7.72 -6.25 2.46
CA VAL A 37 -7.51 -7.27 3.50
C VAL A 37 -6.53 -6.73 4.55
N ALA A 38 -6.54 -7.28 5.76
CA ALA A 38 -5.55 -6.94 6.78
C ALA A 38 -4.30 -7.81 6.61
N HIS A 39 -3.16 -7.19 6.42
CA HIS A 39 -1.82 -7.75 6.57
C HIS A 39 -0.81 -6.62 6.83
N PRO A 40 0.40 -6.92 7.33
CA PRO A 40 1.34 -5.91 7.83
C PRO A 40 1.62 -4.74 6.89
N ALA A 41 1.70 -4.96 5.56
CA ALA A 41 1.95 -3.89 4.60
C ALA A 41 0.78 -2.90 4.52
N LEU A 42 -0.46 -3.40 4.33
CA LEU A 42 -1.63 -2.52 4.21
C LEU A 42 -1.98 -1.82 5.53
N ASP A 43 -1.73 -2.47 6.66
CA ASP A 43 -1.90 -1.87 7.99
C ASP A 43 -0.87 -0.75 8.22
N ALA A 44 0.37 -0.92 7.73
CA ALA A 44 1.40 0.12 7.79
C ALA A 44 1.06 1.34 6.94
N ILE A 45 0.48 1.15 5.74
CA ILE A 45 -0.03 2.24 4.90
C ILE A 45 -1.12 3.01 5.64
N GLU A 46 -2.14 2.32 6.13
CA GLU A 46 -3.27 2.92 6.85
C GLU A 46 -2.79 3.78 8.02
N LYS A 47 -1.84 3.25 8.79
CA LYS A 47 -1.21 3.97 9.91
C LYS A 47 -0.49 5.23 9.44
N GLY A 48 0.37 5.12 8.42
CA GLY A 48 1.15 6.24 7.90
C GLY A 48 0.28 7.38 7.33
N ILE A 49 -0.84 7.04 6.68
CA ILE A 49 -1.82 8.02 6.19
C ILE A 49 -2.39 8.80 7.36
N GLN A 50 -2.92 8.12 8.38
CA GLN A 50 -3.57 8.76 9.52
C GLN A 50 -2.64 9.69 10.28
N GLU A 51 -1.38 9.28 10.48
CA GLU A 51 -0.40 10.08 11.20
C GLU A 51 -0.13 11.40 10.46
N VAL A 52 0.19 11.35 9.17
CA VAL A 52 0.51 12.55 8.39
C VAL A 52 -0.69 13.47 8.20
N VAL A 53 -1.87 12.91 8.00
CA VAL A 53 -3.08 13.74 7.87
C VAL A 53 -3.36 14.48 9.18
N ARG A 54 -3.19 13.84 10.34
CA ARG A 54 -3.38 14.50 11.65
C ARG A 54 -2.34 15.59 11.96
N GLU A 55 -1.17 15.56 11.33
CA GLU A 55 -0.17 16.62 11.47
C GLU A 55 -0.72 17.98 10.99
N GLU A 56 -1.52 18.00 9.92
CA GLU A 56 -2.11 19.24 9.34
C GLU A 56 -3.61 19.40 9.67
N HIS A 57 -4.30 18.29 9.87
CA HIS A 57 -5.75 18.25 10.18
C HIS A 57 -5.99 17.45 11.47
N PRO A 58 -5.67 17.99 12.66
CA PRO A 58 -5.75 17.26 13.93
C PRO A 58 -7.16 16.77 14.27
N ASP A 59 -8.19 17.47 13.78
CA ASP A 59 -9.60 17.12 13.99
C ASP A 59 -10.18 16.20 12.89
N ALA A 60 -9.34 15.75 11.93
CA ALA A 60 -9.78 14.85 10.88
C ALA A 60 -10.35 13.54 11.45
N ARG A 61 -11.51 13.15 10.95
CA ARG A 61 -12.16 11.89 11.27
C ARG A 61 -11.89 10.86 10.18
N PHE A 62 -11.69 9.62 10.60
CA PHE A 62 -11.43 8.51 9.68
C PHE A 62 -12.49 7.44 9.83
N ASP A 63 -13.09 7.02 8.72
CA ASP A 63 -13.87 5.79 8.63
C ASP A 63 -12.99 4.71 8.01
N LEU A 64 -12.45 3.83 8.87
CA LEU A 64 -11.52 2.77 8.49
C LEU A 64 -12.30 1.49 8.20
N GLN A 65 -12.16 0.97 6.99
CA GLN A 65 -12.90 -0.20 6.53
C GLN A 65 -11.97 -1.26 5.94
N ASN A 66 -12.30 -2.53 6.18
CA ASN A 66 -11.61 -3.69 5.64
C ASN A 66 -12.60 -4.55 4.84
N ALA A 67 -12.28 -4.81 3.59
CA ALA A 67 -13.12 -5.62 2.71
C ALA A 67 -12.94 -7.14 2.93
N ASN A 68 -11.99 -7.56 3.79
CA ASN A 68 -11.72 -8.96 4.13
C ASN A 68 -11.48 -9.89 2.92
N GLY A 69 -10.88 -9.34 1.86
CA GLY A 69 -10.59 -10.04 0.61
C GLY A 69 -11.76 -10.10 -0.37
N GLU A 70 -12.92 -9.50 -0.04
CA GLU A 70 -14.15 -9.65 -0.82
C GLU A 70 -14.46 -8.39 -1.63
N MET A 71 -14.53 -8.51 -2.97
CA MET A 71 -14.87 -7.41 -3.89
C MET A 71 -16.27 -6.84 -3.64
N SER A 72 -17.24 -7.70 -3.29
CA SER A 72 -18.60 -7.28 -2.93
C SER A 72 -18.62 -6.39 -1.70
N THR A 73 -17.80 -6.72 -0.70
CA THR A 73 -17.62 -5.91 0.51
C THR A 73 -16.93 -4.60 0.18
N ALA A 74 -15.89 -4.60 -0.67
CA ALA A 74 -15.23 -3.37 -1.12
C ALA A 74 -16.23 -2.42 -1.81
N SER A 75 -17.11 -2.95 -2.66
CA SER A 75 -18.19 -2.19 -3.31
C SER A 75 -19.19 -1.63 -2.31
N SER A 76 -19.57 -2.41 -1.31
CA SER A 76 -20.47 -1.96 -0.24
C SER A 76 -19.85 -0.85 0.62
N ILE A 77 -18.55 -0.94 0.90
CA ILE A 77 -17.79 0.11 1.60
C ILE A 77 -17.79 1.41 0.77
N ALA A 78 -17.56 1.32 -0.54
CA ALA A 78 -17.61 2.48 -1.42
C ALA A 78 -19.00 3.17 -1.41
N GLN A 79 -20.09 2.39 -1.41
CA GLN A 79 -21.45 2.91 -1.28
C GLN A 79 -21.68 3.56 0.11
N LYS A 80 -21.15 2.96 1.18
CA LYS A 80 -21.19 3.53 2.52
C LYS A 80 -20.51 4.91 2.54
N PHE A 81 -19.31 5.03 1.99
CA PHE A 81 -18.58 6.31 1.94
C PHE A 81 -19.34 7.37 1.12
N LYS A 82 -20.00 6.95 0.04
CA LYS A 82 -20.88 7.84 -0.72
C LYS A 82 -22.05 8.34 0.12
N ALA A 83 -22.72 7.45 0.85
CA ALA A 83 -23.87 7.80 1.69
C ALA A 83 -23.49 8.68 2.90
N GLN A 84 -22.27 8.52 3.43
CA GLN A 84 -21.73 9.31 4.53
C GLN A 84 -21.20 10.68 4.09
N ASP A 85 -21.17 10.94 2.79
CA ASP A 85 -20.65 12.19 2.22
C ASP A 85 -19.20 12.46 2.63
N VAL A 86 -18.33 11.42 2.59
CA VAL A 86 -16.91 11.59 2.94
C VAL A 86 -16.28 12.70 2.10
N THR A 87 -15.43 13.52 2.69
CA THR A 87 -14.73 14.61 2.00
C THR A 87 -13.79 14.07 0.92
N LEU A 88 -13.12 12.95 1.22
CA LEU A 88 -12.16 12.28 0.35
C LEU A 88 -12.13 10.79 0.73
N ALA A 89 -11.86 9.92 -0.25
CA ALA A 89 -11.68 8.49 0.01
C ALA A 89 -10.28 8.01 -0.41
N VAL A 90 -9.71 7.10 0.40
CA VAL A 90 -8.45 6.41 0.08
C VAL A 90 -8.71 4.92 -0.11
N GLY A 91 -8.31 4.40 -1.27
CA GLY A 91 -8.32 2.97 -1.56
C GLY A 91 -6.91 2.38 -1.42
N ILE A 92 -6.71 1.54 -0.41
CA ILE A 92 -5.45 0.83 -0.20
C ILE A 92 -5.53 -0.51 -0.92
N ALA A 93 -4.65 -0.71 -1.89
CA ALA A 93 -4.59 -1.77 -2.87
C ALA A 93 -5.59 -1.63 -4.04
N THR A 94 -5.27 -2.30 -5.15
CA THR A 94 -5.99 -2.19 -6.42
C THR A 94 -7.49 -2.46 -6.32
N PRO A 95 -7.97 -3.55 -5.65
CA PRO A 95 -9.38 -3.87 -5.65
C PRO A 95 -10.26 -2.82 -4.96
N THR A 96 -9.80 -2.25 -3.84
CA THR A 96 -10.55 -1.19 -3.14
C THR A 96 -10.51 0.13 -3.87
N ALA A 97 -9.38 0.48 -4.50
CA ALA A 97 -9.28 1.65 -5.35
C ALA A 97 -10.28 1.57 -6.52
N GLN A 98 -10.37 0.41 -7.20
CA GLN A 98 -11.37 0.18 -8.25
C GLN A 98 -12.80 0.34 -7.74
N ALA A 99 -13.13 -0.23 -6.58
CA ALA A 99 -14.46 -0.11 -5.98
C ALA A 99 -14.82 1.36 -5.69
N LEU A 100 -13.89 2.12 -5.09
CA LEU A 100 -14.10 3.55 -4.79
C LEU A 100 -14.25 4.39 -6.06
N VAL A 101 -13.36 4.22 -7.04
CA VAL A 101 -13.42 4.96 -8.32
C VAL A 101 -14.70 4.67 -9.09
N ASN A 102 -15.24 3.46 -9.01
CA ASN A 102 -16.49 3.10 -9.66
C ASN A 102 -17.71 3.80 -9.04
N VAL A 103 -17.69 4.09 -7.74
CA VAL A 103 -18.84 4.63 -6.98
C VAL A 103 -18.73 6.13 -6.75
N LEU A 104 -17.53 6.63 -6.39
CA LEU A 104 -17.30 8.04 -6.02
C LEU A 104 -16.84 8.83 -7.25
N LYS A 105 -17.78 9.52 -7.92
CA LYS A 105 -17.49 10.30 -9.14
C LYS A 105 -17.33 11.80 -8.88
N ASP A 106 -17.76 12.27 -7.74
CA ASP A 106 -17.96 13.67 -7.38
C ASP A 106 -17.02 14.18 -6.27
N ARG A 107 -16.19 13.32 -5.73
CA ARG A 107 -15.22 13.64 -4.67
C ARG A 107 -13.88 12.95 -4.91
N PRO A 108 -12.78 13.49 -4.36
CA PRO A 108 -11.46 12.93 -4.56
C PRO A 108 -11.34 11.48 -4.12
N VAL A 109 -10.71 10.66 -4.96
CA VAL A 109 -10.28 9.30 -4.63
C VAL A 109 -8.78 9.20 -4.81
N ILE A 110 -8.09 8.83 -3.74
CA ILE A 110 -6.65 8.61 -3.75
C ILE A 110 -6.40 7.10 -3.63
N TYR A 111 -5.68 6.54 -4.60
CA TYR A 111 -5.22 5.17 -4.47
C TYR A 111 -3.83 5.11 -3.83
N SER A 112 -3.58 4.06 -3.05
CA SER A 112 -2.29 3.77 -2.42
C SER A 112 -1.96 2.30 -2.60
N ALA A 113 -0.73 1.99 -2.95
CA ALA A 113 -0.30 0.64 -3.28
C ALA A 113 -1.13 0.03 -4.41
N VAL A 114 -1.25 0.74 -5.52
CA VAL A 114 -1.83 0.21 -6.76
C VAL A 114 -0.71 -0.05 -7.75
N THR A 115 -0.46 -1.31 -8.04
CA THR A 115 0.69 -1.74 -8.85
C THR A 115 0.67 -1.17 -10.26
N ASP A 116 -0.43 -1.36 -10.97
CA ASP A 116 -0.63 -0.90 -12.34
C ASP A 116 -1.94 -0.10 -12.43
N PRO A 117 -1.91 1.21 -12.14
CA PRO A 117 -3.14 2.02 -12.14
C PRO A 117 -3.77 2.19 -13.53
N VAL A 118 -2.99 2.06 -14.61
CA VAL A 118 -3.50 2.10 -15.98
C VAL A 118 -4.16 0.77 -16.33
N GLY A 119 -3.49 -0.36 -16.12
CA GLY A 119 -4.05 -1.69 -16.32
C GLY A 119 -5.25 -1.99 -15.44
N ALA A 120 -5.30 -1.39 -14.24
CA ALA A 120 -6.46 -1.45 -13.35
C ALA A 120 -7.63 -0.55 -13.77
N GLY A 121 -7.46 0.31 -14.79
CA GLY A 121 -8.48 1.23 -15.28
C GLY A 121 -8.81 2.40 -14.34
N LEU A 122 -7.87 2.78 -13.47
CA LEU A 122 -8.04 3.92 -12.55
C LEU A 122 -7.71 5.26 -13.21
N VAL A 123 -6.69 5.27 -14.05
CA VAL A 123 -6.21 6.42 -14.81
C VAL A 123 -5.87 5.99 -16.24
N ALA A 124 -5.97 6.92 -17.20
CA ALA A 124 -5.60 6.66 -18.59
C ALA A 124 -4.07 6.70 -18.82
N SER A 125 -3.34 7.40 -17.95
CA SER A 125 -1.88 7.56 -18.00
C SER A 125 -1.35 7.81 -16.59
N THR A 126 -0.08 7.45 -16.35
CA THR A 126 0.61 7.75 -15.09
C THR A 126 1.14 9.18 -15.02
N GLU A 127 1.16 9.92 -16.13
CA GLU A 127 1.71 11.28 -16.20
C GLU A 127 0.78 12.34 -15.57
N LYS A 128 -0.48 12.02 -15.38
CA LYS A 128 -1.48 12.86 -14.72
C LYS A 128 -2.58 12.00 -14.11
N GLY A 129 -3.30 12.57 -13.14
CA GLY A 129 -4.51 11.95 -12.63
C GLY A 129 -5.66 11.96 -13.63
N GLU A 130 -6.74 11.30 -13.28
CA GLU A 130 -7.94 11.19 -14.12
C GLU A 130 -9.14 11.74 -13.35
N ARG A 131 -9.74 12.86 -13.81
CA ARG A 131 -10.90 13.48 -13.14
C ARG A 131 -10.63 13.74 -11.65
N ASN A 132 -11.27 12.95 -10.79
CA ASN A 132 -11.15 13.03 -9.33
C ASN A 132 -10.18 11.99 -8.73
N VAL A 133 -9.32 11.35 -9.54
CA VAL A 133 -8.51 10.20 -9.15
C VAL A 133 -7.02 10.47 -9.33
N THR A 134 -6.24 10.19 -8.33
CA THR A 134 -4.76 10.14 -8.37
C THR A 134 -4.26 9.20 -7.28
N GLY A 135 -2.95 8.95 -7.19
CA GLY A 135 -2.41 8.13 -6.11
C GLY A 135 -0.97 7.69 -6.27
N ILE A 136 -0.63 6.63 -5.54
CA ILE A 136 0.74 6.09 -5.42
C ILE A 136 0.76 4.64 -5.90
N SER A 137 1.69 4.34 -6.80
CA SER A 137 1.95 2.98 -7.28
C SER A 137 2.99 2.28 -6.40
N ASP A 138 2.78 0.97 -6.19
CA ASP A 138 3.74 0.05 -5.60
C ASP A 138 4.34 -0.92 -6.62
N MET A 139 4.41 -0.53 -7.89
CA MET A 139 5.04 -1.36 -8.91
C MET A 139 6.42 -1.80 -8.44
N THR A 140 6.66 -3.10 -8.47
CA THR A 140 7.85 -3.74 -7.91
C THR A 140 8.80 -4.23 -9.01
N PRO A 141 10.12 -4.29 -8.77
CA PRO A 141 11.10 -4.72 -9.77
C PRO A 141 11.14 -6.25 -9.90
N VAL A 142 10.08 -6.84 -10.48
CA VAL A 142 9.89 -8.30 -10.62
C VAL A 142 11.14 -9.00 -11.18
N LYS A 143 11.77 -8.43 -12.22
CA LYS A 143 12.97 -9.00 -12.82
C LYS A 143 14.12 -9.10 -11.82
N ALA A 144 14.41 -8.03 -11.11
CA ALA A 144 15.48 -8.01 -10.13
C ALA A 144 15.23 -8.96 -8.94
N GLN A 145 13.97 -9.13 -8.54
CA GLN A 145 13.57 -10.07 -7.49
C GLN A 145 13.81 -11.52 -7.93
N ILE A 146 13.40 -11.88 -9.16
CA ILE A 146 13.63 -13.23 -9.71
C ILE A 146 15.12 -13.47 -9.96
N GLU A 147 15.86 -12.49 -10.47
CA GLU A 147 17.32 -12.56 -10.64
C GLU A 147 18.03 -12.78 -9.30
N LEU A 148 17.61 -12.09 -8.24
CA LEU A 148 18.17 -12.30 -6.91
C LEU A 148 17.92 -13.74 -6.42
N LEU A 149 16.69 -14.23 -6.55
CA LEU A 149 16.38 -15.63 -6.18
C LEU A 149 17.23 -16.62 -6.97
N ASN A 150 17.35 -16.44 -8.29
CA ASN A 150 18.16 -17.29 -9.16
C ASN A 150 19.67 -17.24 -8.84
N ARG A 151 20.15 -16.09 -8.38
CA ARG A 151 21.53 -15.89 -7.92
C ARG A 151 21.82 -16.64 -6.62
N LEU A 152 20.84 -16.69 -5.70
CA LEU A 152 20.95 -17.39 -4.42
C LEU A 152 20.90 -18.92 -4.61
N LYS A 153 20.07 -19.37 -5.53
CA LYS A 153 19.92 -20.77 -5.92
C LYS A 153 19.55 -20.82 -7.41
N PRO A 154 20.30 -21.50 -8.26
CA PRO A 154 19.92 -21.69 -9.66
C PRO A 154 18.53 -22.28 -9.79
N ILE A 155 17.62 -21.54 -10.46
CA ILE A 155 16.23 -21.89 -10.65
C ILE A 155 16.03 -22.33 -12.11
N LYS A 156 15.55 -23.55 -12.33
CA LYS A 156 15.11 -24.03 -13.63
C LYS A 156 13.61 -23.92 -13.81
N THR A 157 12.87 -24.08 -12.70
CA THR A 157 11.41 -24.01 -12.67
C THR A 157 10.97 -23.10 -11.51
N LEU A 158 10.33 -21.97 -11.83
CA LEU A 158 9.82 -21.01 -10.86
C LEU A 158 8.32 -21.22 -10.64
N GLY A 159 7.92 -21.41 -9.39
CA GLY A 159 6.52 -21.48 -8.97
C GLY A 159 5.93 -20.10 -8.67
N HIS A 160 4.70 -19.88 -9.09
CA HIS A 160 3.95 -18.67 -8.78
C HIS A 160 2.49 -19.01 -8.43
N VAL A 161 2.00 -18.44 -7.34
CA VAL A 161 0.59 -18.54 -6.93
C VAL A 161 0.02 -17.14 -6.92
N TYR A 162 -1.11 -16.93 -7.58
CA TYR A 162 -1.71 -15.60 -7.65
C TYR A 162 -3.23 -15.63 -7.69
N THR A 163 -3.84 -14.50 -7.34
CA THR A 163 -5.29 -14.30 -7.29
C THR A 163 -5.79 -13.82 -8.65
N SER A 164 -6.57 -14.65 -9.35
CA SER A 164 -7.05 -14.32 -10.71
C SER A 164 -8.04 -13.16 -10.76
N SER A 165 -8.66 -12.80 -9.64
CA SER A 165 -9.60 -11.68 -9.54
C SER A 165 -8.96 -10.34 -9.17
N GLU A 166 -7.66 -10.31 -8.83
CA GLU A 166 -6.91 -9.09 -8.54
C GLU A 166 -6.12 -8.64 -9.77
N ALA A 167 -6.43 -7.46 -10.34
CA ALA A 167 -5.78 -6.94 -11.54
C ALA A 167 -4.26 -6.76 -11.36
N ASN A 168 -3.80 -6.32 -10.18
CA ASN A 168 -2.38 -6.25 -9.82
C ASN A 168 -1.70 -7.61 -9.90
N ALA A 169 -2.31 -8.65 -9.35
CA ALA A 169 -1.76 -10.00 -9.33
C ALA A 169 -1.64 -10.58 -10.75
N VAL A 170 -2.66 -10.37 -11.59
CA VAL A 170 -2.65 -10.79 -13.00
C VAL A 170 -1.55 -10.05 -13.78
N SER A 171 -1.42 -8.73 -13.60
CA SER A 171 -0.36 -7.93 -14.25
C SER A 171 1.04 -8.43 -13.85
N LEU A 172 1.28 -8.64 -12.55
CA LEU A 172 2.58 -9.12 -12.05
C LEU A 172 2.89 -10.56 -12.49
N ALA A 173 1.87 -11.44 -12.56
CA ALA A 173 2.06 -12.80 -13.08
C ALA A 173 2.47 -12.77 -14.57
N ALA A 174 1.88 -11.85 -15.37
CA ALA A 174 2.28 -11.67 -16.76
C ALA A 174 3.74 -11.20 -16.89
N ILE A 175 4.16 -10.23 -16.07
CA ILE A 175 5.55 -9.75 -16.03
C ILE A 175 6.49 -10.87 -15.59
N ALA A 176 6.16 -11.61 -14.52
CA ALA A 176 7.00 -12.70 -14.02
C ALA A 176 7.18 -13.82 -15.08
N ARG A 177 6.11 -14.16 -15.80
CA ARG A 177 6.16 -15.14 -16.89
C ARG A 177 7.09 -14.69 -18.01
N GLU A 178 7.03 -13.42 -18.40
CA GLU A 178 7.91 -12.87 -19.43
C GLU A 178 9.37 -12.84 -18.97
N VAL A 179 9.64 -12.42 -17.73
CA VAL A 179 10.99 -12.47 -17.13
C VAL A 179 11.53 -13.91 -17.13
N CYS A 180 10.73 -14.88 -16.71
CA CYS A 180 11.14 -16.29 -16.75
C CYS A 180 11.46 -16.77 -18.16
N ARG A 181 10.65 -16.38 -19.15
CA ARG A 181 10.90 -16.69 -20.57
C ARG A 181 12.23 -16.10 -21.05
N GLU A 182 12.53 -14.84 -20.71
CA GLU A 182 13.82 -14.19 -21.04
C GLU A 182 15.01 -14.90 -20.39
N MET A 183 14.84 -15.38 -19.16
CA MET A 183 15.90 -16.06 -18.39
C MET A 183 16.02 -17.55 -18.69
N GLY A 184 15.15 -18.13 -19.54
CA GLY A 184 15.13 -19.56 -19.82
C GLY A 184 14.66 -20.41 -18.63
N ILE A 185 13.83 -19.84 -17.75
CA ILE A 185 13.24 -20.48 -16.58
C ILE A 185 11.83 -20.95 -16.93
N GLU A 186 11.47 -22.19 -16.64
CA GLU A 186 10.10 -22.68 -16.74
C GLU A 186 9.23 -22.00 -15.68
N PHE A 187 8.05 -21.47 -16.09
CA PHE A 187 7.13 -20.81 -15.18
C PHE A 187 5.92 -21.69 -14.92
N VAL A 188 5.78 -22.14 -13.66
CA VAL A 188 4.67 -22.98 -13.20
C VAL A 188 3.77 -22.14 -12.31
N GLU A 189 2.56 -21.87 -12.78
CA GLU A 189 1.61 -21.01 -12.08
C GLU A 189 0.33 -21.75 -11.70
N THR A 190 -0.31 -21.27 -10.65
CA THR A 190 -1.65 -21.69 -10.21
C THR A 190 -2.39 -20.50 -9.61
N THR A 191 -3.70 -20.50 -9.72
CA THR A 191 -4.53 -19.41 -9.22
C THR A 191 -5.30 -19.80 -7.98
N VAL A 192 -5.65 -18.78 -7.20
CA VAL A 192 -6.55 -18.89 -6.06
C VAL A 192 -7.66 -17.84 -6.16
N SER A 193 -8.77 -18.08 -5.47
CA SER A 193 -9.88 -17.14 -5.36
C SER A 193 -9.94 -16.48 -3.97
N ASN A 194 -9.35 -17.11 -2.96
CA ASN A 194 -9.32 -16.63 -1.58
C ASN A 194 -8.10 -17.19 -0.83
N SER A 195 -7.82 -16.67 0.36
CA SER A 195 -6.65 -17.02 1.16
C SER A 195 -6.65 -18.47 1.70
N ALA A 196 -7.81 -19.08 1.86
CA ALA A 196 -7.93 -20.47 2.35
C ALA A 196 -7.42 -21.48 1.32
N GLU A 197 -7.46 -21.15 0.04
CA GLU A 197 -6.99 -22.01 -1.06
C GLU A 197 -5.46 -21.98 -1.22
N VAL A 198 -4.77 -20.96 -0.71
CA VAL A 198 -3.33 -20.72 -0.94
C VAL A 198 -2.47 -21.91 -0.56
N LYS A 199 -2.72 -22.51 0.61
CA LYS A 199 -1.94 -23.68 1.06
C LYS A 199 -2.03 -24.84 0.06
N GLN A 200 -3.23 -25.17 -0.40
CA GLN A 200 -3.44 -26.25 -1.36
C GLN A 200 -2.83 -25.91 -2.71
N ALA A 201 -2.99 -24.68 -3.19
CA ALA A 201 -2.39 -24.22 -4.44
C ALA A 201 -0.87 -24.40 -4.43
N VAL A 202 -0.19 -23.95 -3.37
CA VAL A 202 1.26 -24.16 -3.22
C VAL A 202 1.63 -25.64 -3.19
N GLN A 203 0.85 -26.48 -2.52
CA GLN A 203 1.08 -27.93 -2.48
C GLN A 203 1.04 -28.57 -3.88
N THR A 204 0.19 -28.09 -4.78
CA THR A 204 0.07 -28.66 -6.14
C THR A 204 1.33 -28.42 -7.00
N ILE A 205 2.07 -27.35 -6.72
CA ILE A 205 3.26 -26.98 -7.48
C ILE A 205 4.56 -27.38 -6.77
N ALA A 206 4.57 -27.54 -5.45
CA ALA A 206 5.77 -27.70 -4.63
C ALA A 206 6.70 -28.87 -5.05
N GLY A 207 6.15 -29.94 -5.63
CA GLY A 207 6.97 -31.07 -6.13
C GLY A 207 7.62 -30.85 -7.50
N ARG A 208 7.37 -29.71 -8.14
CA ARG A 208 7.78 -29.44 -9.53
C ARG A 208 8.61 -28.17 -9.71
N VAL A 209 8.87 -27.43 -8.63
CA VAL A 209 9.51 -26.11 -8.70
C VAL A 209 10.78 -26.06 -7.84
N ASP A 210 11.76 -25.28 -8.29
CA ASP A 210 13.04 -25.08 -7.60
C ASP A 210 13.01 -23.87 -6.66
N GLY A 211 12.09 -22.93 -6.90
CA GLY A 211 11.87 -21.73 -6.13
C GLY A 211 10.42 -21.26 -6.26
N ILE A 212 9.97 -20.43 -5.33
CA ILE A 212 8.64 -19.80 -5.37
C ILE A 212 8.83 -18.29 -5.31
N TYR A 213 8.16 -17.59 -6.22
CA TYR A 213 8.04 -16.14 -6.22
C TYR A 213 6.61 -15.73 -5.81
N ILE A 214 6.49 -14.82 -4.83
CA ILE A 214 5.22 -14.23 -4.39
C ILE A 214 5.28 -12.73 -4.67
N SER A 215 4.42 -12.28 -5.56
CA SER A 215 4.27 -10.87 -5.94
C SER A 215 3.42 -10.08 -4.93
N ASN A 216 3.14 -8.79 -5.23
CA ASN A 216 2.21 -7.94 -4.47
C ASN A 216 0.75 -8.39 -4.69
N ASP A 217 0.44 -9.59 -4.27
CA ASP A 217 -0.89 -10.20 -4.30
C ASP A 217 -1.47 -10.18 -2.89
N ASN A 218 -2.51 -9.38 -2.67
CA ASN A 218 -3.04 -9.15 -1.33
C ASN A 218 -3.57 -10.43 -0.67
N THR A 219 -4.25 -11.27 -1.44
CA THR A 219 -4.82 -12.53 -0.98
C THR A 219 -3.73 -13.53 -0.60
N VAL A 220 -2.72 -13.71 -1.47
CA VAL A 220 -1.62 -14.65 -1.22
C VAL A 220 -0.72 -14.16 -0.10
N VAL A 221 -0.40 -12.87 -0.05
CA VAL A 221 0.41 -12.26 1.03
C VAL A 221 -0.29 -12.39 2.38
N SER A 222 -1.62 -12.24 2.46
CA SER A 222 -2.36 -12.47 3.71
C SER A 222 -2.23 -13.91 4.24
N ALA A 223 -1.89 -14.85 3.37
CA ALA A 223 -1.65 -16.26 3.69
C ALA A 223 -0.17 -16.68 3.53
N LEU A 224 0.79 -15.73 3.55
CA LEU A 224 2.22 -15.99 3.30
C LEU A 224 2.79 -17.07 4.23
N ALA A 225 2.31 -17.16 5.46
CA ALA A 225 2.70 -18.23 6.40
C ALA A 225 2.34 -19.63 5.89
N ALA A 226 1.24 -19.77 5.16
CA ALA A 226 0.85 -21.04 4.54
C ALA A 226 1.81 -21.40 3.38
N VAL A 227 2.22 -20.41 2.57
CA VAL A 227 3.24 -20.58 1.53
C VAL A 227 4.57 -21.05 2.16
N ALA A 228 5.07 -20.31 3.15
CA ALA A 228 6.32 -20.62 3.84
C ALA A 228 6.30 -22.00 4.49
N GLY A 229 5.18 -22.40 5.10
CA GLY A 229 5.01 -23.69 5.73
C GLY A 229 5.07 -24.87 4.75
N VAL A 230 4.55 -24.72 3.52
CA VAL A 230 4.67 -25.74 2.47
C VAL A 230 6.08 -25.71 1.89
N ALA A 231 6.62 -24.54 1.56
CA ALA A 231 7.96 -24.36 1.00
C ALA A 231 9.05 -24.97 1.90
N LYS A 232 8.96 -24.76 3.23
CA LYS A 232 9.87 -25.35 4.22
C LYS A 232 9.89 -26.88 4.15
N LYS A 233 8.73 -27.54 4.07
CA LYS A 233 8.63 -29.01 3.99
C LYS A 233 9.30 -29.58 2.73
N HIS A 234 9.26 -28.81 1.64
CA HIS A 234 9.82 -29.21 0.34
C HIS A 234 11.22 -28.63 0.10
N LYS A 235 11.79 -27.87 1.07
CA LYS A 235 13.09 -27.19 0.96
C LYS A 235 13.18 -26.27 -0.26
N ILE A 236 12.12 -25.52 -0.51
CA ILE A 236 12.01 -24.58 -1.63
C ILE A 236 12.26 -23.16 -1.11
N PRO A 237 13.22 -22.40 -1.66
CA PRO A 237 13.36 -20.97 -1.33
C PRO A 237 12.17 -20.16 -1.81
N VAL A 238 11.75 -19.21 -0.99
CA VAL A 238 10.68 -18.26 -1.31
C VAL A 238 11.26 -16.86 -1.38
N MET A 239 11.00 -16.16 -2.49
CA MET A 239 11.20 -14.73 -2.67
C MET A 239 9.83 -14.06 -2.61
N SER A 240 9.67 -13.09 -1.72
CA SER A 240 8.44 -12.28 -1.61
C SER A 240 8.67 -10.84 -2.07
N ALA A 241 7.69 -10.23 -2.69
CA ALA A 241 7.67 -8.79 -2.97
C ALA A 241 7.21 -7.95 -1.77
N ASP A 242 6.83 -8.58 -0.64
CA ASP A 242 6.39 -7.89 0.57
C ASP A 242 7.34 -8.14 1.76
N PRO A 243 8.26 -7.19 2.04
CA PRO A 243 9.12 -7.25 3.21
C PRO A 243 8.37 -7.14 4.53
N SER A 244 7.25 -6.42 4.57
CA SER A 244 6.49 -6.18 5.81
C SER A 244 5.95 -7.48 6.42
N SER A 245 5.33 -8.32 5.60
CA SER A 245 4.82 -9.63 6.03
C SER A 245 5.95 -10.64 6.25
N ALA A 246 7.07 -10.50 5.52
CA ALA A 246 8.24 -11.35 5.66
C ALA A 246 8.97 -11.19 7.01
N ARG A 247 8.79 -10.05 7.72
CA ARG A 247 9.37 -9.85 9.06
C ARG A 247 8.91 -10.88 10.10
N SER A 248 7.71 -11.41 9.92
CA SER A 248 7.11 -12.43 10.80
C SER A 248 6.91 -13.79 10.14
N THR A 249 7.29 -13.93 8.87
CA THR A 249 7.09 -15.16 8.10
C THR A 249 8.42 -15.64 7.52
N PRO A 250 8.82 -16.93 7.74
CA PRO A 250 10.12 -17.42 7.37
C PRO A 250 10.22 -17.70 5.85
N VAL A 251 10.41 -16.64 5.05
CA VAL A 251 10.82 -16.71 3.63
C VAL A 251 12.33 -16.49 3.50
N LEU A 252 12.94 -16.91 2.39
CA LEU A 252 14.39 -16.75 2.17
C LEU A 252 14.77 -15.28 2.08
N ALA A 253 14.04 -14.52 1.26
CA ALA A 253 14.24 -13.09 1.09
C ALA A 253 12.94 -12.41 0.72
N ALA A 254 12.85 -11.12 1.00
CA ALA A 254 11.78 -10.27 0.52
C ALA A 254 12.37 -8.92 0.07
N TRP A 255 11.92 -8.43 -1.08
CA TRP A 255 12.38 -7.17 -1.63
C TRP A 255 11.19 -6.39 -2.19
N GLY A 256 10.90 -5.25 -1.61
CA GLY A 256 9.74 -4.44 -2.00
C GLY A 256 9.78 -3.06 -1.37
N HIS A 257 8.64 -2.42 -1.28
CA HIS A 257 8.50 -1.07 -0.72
C HIS A 257 8.45 -1.07 0.81
N ASP A 258 8.92 0.05 1.40
CA ASP A 258 8.58 0.41 2.77
C ASP A 258 7.14 0.96 2.78
N TYR A 259 6.19 0.11 3.11
CA TYR A 259 4.77 0.45 3.08
C TYR A 259 4.36 1.48 4.13
N TYR A 260 5.09 1.61 5.23
CA TYR A 260 4.84 2.71 6.17
C TYR A 260 5.21 4.07 5.56
N LYS A 261 6.36 4.16 4.86
CA LYS A 261 6.75 5.38 4.13
C LYS A 261 5.77 5.68 2.99
N MET A 262 5.28 4.65 2.30
CA MET A 262 4.23 4.81 1.29
C MET A 262 2.95 5.39 1.89
N GLY A 263 2.54 4.91 3.05
CA GLY A 263 1.43 5.47 3.81
C GLY A 263 1.63 6.94 4.15
N ARG A 264 2.82 7.31 4.62
CA ARG A 264 3.16 8.71 4.89
C ARG A 264 3.15 9.58 3.62
N ALA A 265 3.64 9.05 2.50
CA ALA A 265 3.56 9.73 1.20
C ALA A 265 2.11 9.91 0.74
N THR A 266 1.27 8.88 0.92
CA THR A 266 -0.17 8.98 0.66
C THR A 266 -0.84 10.02 1.55
N GLY A 267 -0.49 10.09 2.85
CA GLY A 267 -0.99 11.12 3.77
C GLY A 267 -0.65 12.53 3.30
N ARG A 268 0.58 12.76 2.83
CA ARG A 268 0.97 14.06 2.23
C ARG A 268 0.15 14.36 0.97
N LEU A 269 -0.11 13.35 0.14
CA LEU A 269 -0.96 13.52 -1.04
C LEU A 269 -2.41 13.86 -0.67
N VAL A 270 -2.95 13.23 0.38
CA VAL A 270 -4.26 13.58 0.95
C VAL A 270 -4.28 15.04 1.38
N ASN A 271 -3.28 15.53 2.12
CA ASN A 271 -3.20 16.92 2.58
C ASN A 271 -3.13 17.91 1.41
N ARG A 272 -2.36 17.60 0.34
CA ARG A 272 -2.33 18.43 -0.88
C ARG A 272 -3.71 18.56 -1.52
N VAL A 273 -4.46 17.46 -1.63
CA VAL A 273 -5.80 17.46 -2.22
C VAL A 273 -6.81 18.18 -1.30
N LEU A 274 -6.73 18.00 0.01
CA LEU A 274 -7.53 18.76 0.98
C LEU A 274 -7.21 20.25 0.94
N GLY A 275 -5.97 20.63 0.63
CA GLY A 275 -5.50 21.99 0.40
C GLY A 275 -5.97 22.60 -0.93
N GLY A 276 -6.72 21.85 -1.75
CA GLY A 276 -7.35 22.32 -3.00
C GLY A 276 -6.61 21.97 -4.27
N GLU A 277 -5.53 21.17 -4.20
CA GLU A 277 -4.88 20.67 -5.41
C GLU A 277 -5.77 19.63 -6.09
N LYS A 278 -5.98 19.79 -7.39
CA LYS A 278 -6.90 18.93 -8.15
C LYS A 278 -6.27 17.59 -8.47
N PRO A 279 -6.91 16.44 -8.15
CA PRO A 279 -6.37 15.12 -8.45
C PRO A 279 -5.96 14.94 -9.90
N GLU A 280 -6.70 15.50 -10.86
CA GLU A 280 -6.40 15.39 -12.30
C GLU A 280 -5.07 16.02 -12.72
N THR A 281 -4.52 16.91 -11.91
CA THR A 281 -3.23 17.58 -12.19
C THR A 281 -2.04 16.84 -11.59
N ILE A 282 -2.29 15.86 -10.73
CA ILE A 282 -1.25 15.15 -9.99
C ILE A 282 -0.95 13.82 -10.68
N PRO A 283 0.29 13.60 -11.17
CA PRO A 283 0.67 12.33 -11.76
C PRO A 283 0.64 11.20 -10.72
N THR A 284 0.59 9.96 -11.19
CA THR A 284 0.87 8.80 -10.34
C THR A 284 2.26 8.95 -9.72
N ILE A 285 2.33 8.82 -8.41
CA ILE A 285 3.60 8.88 -7.69
C ILE A 285 4.20 7.48 -7.63
N PHE A 286 5.46 7.36 -8.03
CA PHE A 286 6.27 6.16 -7.86
C PHE A 286 7.32 6.44 -6.79
N MET A 287 7.46 5.52 -5.84
CA MET A 287 8.49 5.62 -4.81
C MET A 287 9.77 4.98 -5.35
N THR A 288 10.68 5.81 -5.84
CA THR A 288 11.89 5.37 -6.57
C THR A 288 13.20 5.57 -5.79
N ASP A 289 13.14 6.24 -4.65
CA ASP A 289 14.34 6.44 -3.83
C ASP A 289 14.79 5.11 -3.20
N ALA A 290 16.10 4.89 -3.14
CA ALA A 290 16.65 3.69 -2.50
C ALA A 290 16.19 3.53 -1.03
N SER A 291 15.89 4.62 -0.36
CA SER A 291 15.35 4.60 1.00
C SER A 291 13.89 4.15 1.09
N ASP A 292 13.17 4.12 -0.04
CA ASP A 292 11.75 3.71 -0.10
C ASP A 292 11.58 2.22 -0.28
N VAL A 293 12.67 1.49 -0.49
CA VAL A 293 12.69 0.04 -0.63
C VAL A 293 13.27 -0.61 0.61
N ASP A 294 12.79 -1.81 0.90
CA ASP A 294 13.29 -2.68 1.96
C ASP A 294 13.71 -4.03 1.36
N LEU A 295 14.98 -4.38 1.52
CA LEU A 295 15.50 -5.71 1.23
C LEU A 295 15.68 -6.45 2.57
N LEU A 296 14.82 -7.43 2.80
CA LEU A 296 14.92 -8.34 3.92
C LEU A 296 15.56 -9.67 3.47
N ILE A 297 16.53 -10.13 4.21
CA ILE A 297 17.13 -11.46 4.05
C ILE A 297 17.00 -12.26 5.34
N ASN A 298 16.85 -13.59 5.20
CA ASN A 298 16.70 -14.49 6.33
C ASN A 298 17.82 -15.53 6.33
N LEU A 299 18.79 -15.31 7.21
CA LEU A 299 19.97 -16.19 7.33
C LEU A 299 19.59 -17.55 7.91
N ASP A 300 18.58 -17.62 8.76
CA ASP A 300 18.12 -18.89 9.35
C ASP A 300 17.50 -19.78 8.27
N VAL A 301 16.66 -19.22 7.40
CA VAL A 301 16.08 -19.95 6.26
C VAL A 301 17.15 -20.32 5.25
N ALA A 302 18.13 -19.44 4.99
CA ALA A 302 19.27 -19.77 4.13
C ALA A 302 20.05 -20.97 4.67
N ALA A 303 20.38 -20.98 5.97
CA ALA A 303 21.07 -22.09 6.61
C ALA A 303 20.27 -23.42 6.53
N GLU A 304 18.96 -23.38 6.78
CA GLU A 304 18.06 -24.54 6.64
C GLU A 304 18.04 -25.10 5.20
N LEU A 305 18.21 -24.23 4.20
CA LEU A 305 18.26 -24.60 2.79
C LEU A 305 19.66 -24.95 2.29
N GLY A 306 20.70 -24.76 3.11
CA GLY A 306 22.10 -24.93 2.71
C GLY A 306 22.58 -23.85 1.74
N LEU A 307 22.00 -22.65 1.80
CA LEU A 307 22.31 -21.50 0.96
C LEU A 307 23.14 -20.47 1.74
N VAL A 308 23.93 -19.68 1.00
CA VAL A 308 24.73 -18.58 1.57
C VAL A 308 24.43 -17.32 0.77
N PHE A 309 24.12 -16.24 1.47
CA PHE A 309 23.96 -14.93 0.84
C PHE A 309 25.33 -14.36 0.45
N PRO A 310 25.51 -13.88 -0.79
CA PRO A 310 26.70 -13.14 -1.18
C PRO A 310 26.87 -11.87 -0.34
N GLN A 311 28.11 -11.47 -0.08
CA GLN A 311 28.39 -10.32 0.80
C GLN A 311 27.74 -9.03 0.31
N ASP A 312 27.73 -8.78 -1.00
CA ASP A 312 27.09 -7.59 -1.59
C ASP A 312 25.55 -7.55 -1.43
N VAL A 313 24.90 -8.70 -1.20
CA VAL A 313 23.47 -8.79 -0.86
C VAL A 313 23.28 -8.46 0.62
N ILE A 314 24.15 -9.02 1.50
CA ILE A 314 24.14 -8.73 2.92
C ILE A 314 24.35 -7.23 3.17
N ASP A 315 25.33 -6.62 2.48
CA ASP A 315 25.65 -5.19 2.61
C ASP A 315 24.49 -4.28 2.16
N LYS A 316 23.68 -4.75 1.21
CA LYS A 316 22.50 -4.00 0.72
C LYS A 316 21.22 -4.25 1.54
N ALA A 317 21.22 -5.26 2.40
CA ALA A 317 20.03 -5.60 3.16
C ALA A 317 19.67 -4.50 4.18
N ASN A 318 18.41 -4.09 4.18
CA ASN A 318 17.87 -3.15 5.16
C ASN A 318 17.45 -3.87 6.45
N THR A 319 17.13 -5.17 6.34
CA THR A 319 16.69 -5.99 7.45
C THR A 319 17.27 -7.40 7.30
N ILE A 320 17.89 -7.90 8.37
CA ILE A 320 18.43 -9.26 8.44
C ILE A 320 17.70 -10.01 9.55
N ILE A 321 17.27 -11.24 9.28
CA ILE A 321 16.80 -12.17 10.31
C ILE A 321 17.92 -13.16 10.57
N GLU A 322 18.36 -13.24 11.81
CA GLU A 322 19.37 -14.16 12.28
C GLU A 322 19.07 -14.62 13.70
N ASN A 323 19.15 -15.93 13.97
CA ASN A 323 18.80 -16.55 15.26
C ASN A 323 17.38 -16.18 15.75
N GLY A 324 16.41 -16.12 14.81
CA GLY A 324 15.03 -15.75 15.08
C GLY A 324 14.81 -14.29 15.46
N LYS A 325 15.80 -13.41 15.25
CA LYS A 325 15.73 -11.99 15.60
C LYS A 325 15.93 -11.11 14.37
N LEU A 326 15.26 -9.98 14.36
CA LEU A 326 15.52 -8.90 13.40
C LEU A 326 16.81 -8.18 13.80
N VAL A 327 17.80 -8.19 12.92
CA VAL A 327 19.06 -7.48 13.06
C VAL A 327 19.13 -6.44 11.93
N LYS A 328 19.50 -5.21 12.27
CA LYS A 328 19.84 -4.21 11.25
C LYS A 328 21.33 -4.32 10.96
N PRO A 329 21.76 -4.31 9.69
CA PRO A 329 23.17 -4.32 9.32
C PRO A 329 23.88 -3.03 9.78
#